data_1085da7625fcdce0fe8a0c9b8094b2c3
#
_entry.id   1085da7625fcdce0fe8a0c9b8094b2c3
#
_cell.length_a   1.000
_cell.length_b   1.000
_cell.length_c   1.000
_cell.angle_alpha   90.00
_cell.angle_beta   90.00
_cell.angle_gamma   90.00
#
_symmetry.space_group_name_H-M   'P 1'
#
loop_
_entity.id
_entity.type
_entity.pdbx_description
1 polymer ?
#
loop_
_entity_poly.entity_id
_entity_poly.type
_entity_poly.pdbx_seq_one_letter_code
_entity_poly.pdbx_strand_id
1 'polypeptide(L)'
;MKKKLIVLTLLILSAALFAEGTTEKATTSSASRTVSVIASTSWTAAFADLGGADRVQVIAPASLIHPPEYEITVGDVLKIDKANYFIYAGYERMMQSMGDAIGKTNTDLIQITTDNSIQNVQKQAALIASSLRSEYYSEDRVYDYIQVVENGKQAVAKKGMNELKVYCHAMQVFLAKDLGLEVGGTFGPGPLTASQIAEVAKGGYDIIIDNVHNPIASPLLEVSPTTKVVVWRNFPETVERGSLQKMVQKNIDALLKLPMGTNCGILNP
;
A
#
# COMPACT_ATOMS: atom_id res chain seq x y z
N MET A 1 -72.80 -36.20 38.17
CA MET A 1 -72.28 -34.93 37.54
C MET A 1 -70.77 -34.72 37.70
N LYS A 2 -70.07 -35.35 38.68
CA LYS A 2 -68.62 -35.16 38.92
C LYS A 2 -67.69 -35.87 37.93
N LYS A 3 -68.13 -36.98 37.30
CA LYS A 3 -67.26 -37.73 36.31
C LYS A 3 -67.19 -37.10 34.91
N LYS A 4 -68.19 -36.32 34.49
CA LYS A 4 -68.17 -35.64 33.19
C LYS A 4 -67.30 -34.37 33.17
N LEU A 5 -67.07 -33.79 34.32
CA LEU A 5 -66.25 -32.59 34.45
C LEU A 5 -64.74 -32.91 34.39
N ILE A 6 -64.33 -34.09 34.87
CA ILE A 6 -62.93 -34.54 34.86
C ILE A 6 -62.45 -34.88 33.43
N VAL A 7 -63.33 -35.42 32.59
CA VAL A 7 -62.99 -35.75 31.18
C VAL A 7 -62.86 -34.49 30.32
N LEU A 8 -63.64 -33.46 30.61
CA LEU A 8 -63.55 -32.20 29.88
C LEU A 8 -62.27 -31.40 30.25
N THR A 9 -61.80 -31.49 31.51
CA THR A 9 -60.56 -30.83 31.95
C THR A 9 -59.32 -31.50 31.41
N LEU A 10 -59.34 -32.84 31.20
CA LEU A 10 -58.20 -33.54 30.57
C LEU A 10 -58.12 -33.29 29.06
N LEU A 11 -59.21 -33.03 28.36
CA LEU A 11 -59.20 -32.73 26.91
C LEU A 11 -58.67 -31.33 26.61
N ILE A 12 -58.81 -30.39 27.55
CA ILE A 12 -58.26 -29.01 27.39
C ILE A 12 -56.76 -28.97 27.67
N LEU A 13 -56.26 -29.88 28.52
CA LEU A 13 -54.82 -29.90 28.88
C LEU A 13 -53.97 -30.58 27.75
N SER A 14 -54.59 -31.41 26.90
CA SER A 14 -53.86 -32.05 25.77
C SER A 14 -53.75 -31.16 24.52
N ALA A 15 -54.52 -30.07 24.44
CA ALA A 15 -54.42 -29.12 23.33
C ALA A 15 -53.32 -28.02 23.52
N ALA A 16 -52.74 -27.93 24.69
CA ALA A 16 -51.72 -26.90 24.99
C ALA A 16 -50.28 -27.35 24.72
N LEU A 17 -50.04 -28.59 24.28
CA LEU A 17 -48.70 -29.17 24.07
C LEU A 17 -48.21 -29.20 22.63
N PHE A 18 -48.96 -28.64 21.66
CA PHE A 18 -48.57 -28.59 20.25
C PHE A 18 -48.40 -27.16 19.67
N ALA A 19 -48.16 -26.18 20.53
CA ALA A 19 -47.80 -24.86 20.08
C ALA A 19 -46.31 -24.58 20.43
N GLU A 20 -45.41 -25.49 20.07
CA GLU A 20 -44.00 -25.12 19.83
C GLU A 20 -43.96 -24.42 18.46
N GLY A 21 -44.16 -23.11 18.52
CA GLY A 21 -43.82 -22.25 17.41
C GLY A 21 -42.32 -22.41 17.15
N THR A 22 -41.99 -23.13 16.09
CA THR A 22 -40.70 -22.98 15.46
C THR A 22 -40.51 -21.51 15.11
N THR A 23 -39.87 -20.79 16.04
CA THR A 23 -39.22 -19.51 15.71
C THR A 23 -38.14 -19.87 14.70
N GLU A 24 -38.48 -19.90 13.42
CA GLU A 24 -37.47 -19.73 12.39
C GLU A 24 -36.72 -18.47 12.74
N LYS A 25 -35.55 -18.64 13.38
CA LYS A 25 -34.51 -17.62 13.36
C LYS A 25 -34.30 -17.35 11.88
N ALA A 26 -34.91 -16.25 11.40
CA ALA A 26 -34.52 -15.66 10.15
C ALA A 26 -33.01 -15.42 10.28
N THR A 27 -32.23 -16.38 9.80
CA THR A 27 -30.83 -16.19 9.50
C THR A 27 -30.85 -15.18 8.38
N THR A 28 -30.84 -13.90 8.74
CA THR A 28 -30.46 -12.84 7.83
C THR A 28 -29.05 -13.20 7.42
N SER A 29 -28.92 -14.03 6.41
CA SER A 29 -27.76 -14.10 5.58
C SER A 29 -27.60 -12.68 5.06
N SER A 30 -26.83 -11.87 5.76
CA SER A 30 -26.26 -10.65 5.20
C SER A 30 -25.43 -11.18 4.04
N ALA A 31 -26.01 -11.20 2.84
CA ALA A 31 -25.26 -11.38 1.64
C ALA A 31 -24.16 -10.34 1.72
N SER A 32 -22.96 -10.78 2.02
CA SER A 32 -21.76 -9.95 2.02
C SER A 32 -21.74 -9.29 0.64
N ARG A 33 -22.14 -8.03 0.59
CA ARG A 33 -22.16 -7.26 -0.65
C ARG A 33 -20.69 -7.17 -1.05
N THR A 34 -20.29 -7.98 -2.03
CA THR A 34 -18.92 -7.98 -2.52
C THR A 34 -18.65 -6.61 -3.12
N VAL A 35 -17.93 -5.75 -2.38
CA VAL A 35 -17.56 -4.42 -2.83
C VAL A 35 -16.52 -4.56 -3.93
N SER A 36 -16.83 -4.03 -5.11
CA SER A 36 -15.92 -4.00 -6.26
C SER A 36 -15.04 -2.76 -6.19
N VAL A 37 -13.74 -2.97 -6.06
CA VAL A 37 -12.74 -1.89 -6.01
C VAL A 37 -11.81 -2.02 -7.21
N ILE A 38 -11.64 -0.91 -7.92
CA ILE A 38 -10.65 -0.77 -8.98
C ILE A 38 -9.65 0.31 -8.57
N ALA A 39 -8.38 0.10 -8.87
CA ALA A 39 -7.30 1.04 -8.61
C ALA A 39 -6.60 1.44 -9.92
N SER A 40 -6.06 2.64 -10.00
CA SER A 40 -5.36 3.13 -11.19
C SER A 40 -4.08 2.34 -11.46
N THR A 41 -3.30 2.06 -10.42
CA THR A 41 -2.00 1.38 -10.49
C THR A 41 -1.86 0.33 -9.37
N SER A 42 -0.80 -0.48 -9.42
CA SER A 42 -0.49 -1.43 -8.34
C SER A 42 -0.18 -0.73 -7.00
N TRP A 43 0.30 0.51 -7.02
CA TRP A 43 0.55 1.27 -5.79
C TRP A 43 -0.76 1.70 -5.12
N THR A 44 -1.69 2.28 -5.88
CA THR A 44 -3.02 2.62 -5.36
C THR A 44 -3.83 1.38 -4.97
N ALA A 45 -3.62 0.24 -5.66
CA ALA A 45 -4.19 -1.05 -5.26
C ALA A 45 -3.66 -1.56 -3.92
N ALA A 46 -2.37 -1.37 -3.66
CA ALA A 46 -1.78 -1.73 -2.38
C ALA A 46 -2.31 -0.86 -1.22
N PHE A 47 -2.60 0.42 -1.47
CA PHE A 47 -3.30 1.27 -0.49
C PHE A 47 -4.76 0.82 -0.29
N ALA A 48 -5.43 0.39 -1.37
CA ALA A 48 -6.77 -0.20 -1.26
C ALA A 48 -6.77 -1.45 -0.37
N ASP A 49 -5.78 -2.33 -0.54
CA ASP A 49 -5.57 -3.47 0.35
C ASP A 49 -5.39 -3.01 1.81
N LEU A 50 -4.48 -2.08 2.08
CA LEU A 50 -4.28 -1.53 3.43
C LEU A 50 -5.56 -0.90 4.01
N GLY A 51 -6.40 -0.29 3.18
CA GLY A 51 -7.72 0.23 3.54
C GLY A 51 -8.78 -0.86 3.76
N GLY A 52 -8.41 -2.14 3.71
CA GLY A 52 -9.32 -3.25 4.02
C GLY A 52 -10.08 -3.84 2.83
N ALA A 53 -9.79 -3.43 1.59
CA ALA A 53 -10.41 -4.04 0.41
C ALA A 53 -10.00 -5.51 0.27
N ASP A 54 -10.97 -6.41 0.00
CA ASP A 54 -10.69 -7.85 -0.13
C ASP A 54 -10.23 -8.23 -1.54
N ARG A 55 -10.74 -7.54 -2.55
CA ARG A 55 -10.39 -7.77 -3.95
C ARG A 55 -10.23 -6.44 -4.66
N VAL A 56 -9.06 -6.25 -5.23
CA VAL A 56 -8.74 -5.04 -6.00
C VAL A 56 -8.32 -5.45 -7.40
N GLN A 57 -8.90 -4.81 -8.41
CA GLN A 57 -8.42 -4.89 -9.79
C GLN A 57 -7.64 -3.62 -10.11
N VAL A 58 -6.72 -3.71 -11.05
CA VAL A 58 -5.96 -2.52 -11.51
C VAL A 58 -6.24 -2.22 -12.98
N ILE A 59 -6.15 -0.94 -13.30
CA ILE A 59 -6.23 -0.47 -14.69
C ILE A 59 -4.86 -0.61 -15.36
N ALA A 60 -3.83 0.05 -14.85
CA ALA A 60 -2.47 -0.10 -15.36
C ALA A 60 -1.88 -1.44 -14.91
N PRO A 61 -1.45 -2.32 -15.83
CA PRO A 61 -0.83 -3.60 -15.47
C PRO A 61 0.36 -3.42 -14.52
N ALA A 62 0.44 -4.23 -13.46
CA ALA A 62 1.50 -4.15 -12.46
C ALA A 62 2.91 -4.47 -13.03
N SER A 63 2.97 -5.10 -14.20
CA SER A 63 4.21 -5.42 -14.93
C SER A 63 4.83 -4.23 -15.66
N LEU A 64 4.13 -3.09 -15.76
CA LEU A 64 4.67 -1.91 -16.42
C LEU A 64 5.81 -1.30 -15.61
N ILE A 65 6.85 -0.82 -16.32
CA ILE A 65 7.95 -0.08 -15.69
C ILE A 65 7.48 1.31 -15.25
N HIS A 66 6.64 1.97 -16.07
CA HIS A 66 6.08 3.30 -15.79
C HIS A 66 4.54 3.27 -15.73
N PRO A 67 3.94 2.71 -14.65
CA PRO A 67 2.48 2.58 -14.55
C PRO A 67 1.71 3.90 -14.70
N PRO A 68 2.22 5.07 -14.24
CA PRO A 68 1.52 6.35 -14.40
C PRO A 68 1.35 6.80 -15.86
N GLU A 69 2.18 6.30 -16.79
CA GLU A 69 2.11 6.65 -18.21
C GLU A 69 1.13 5.78 -19.02
N TYR A 70 0.46 4.84 -18.35
CA TYR A 70 -0.52 3.97 -19.01
C TYR A 70 -1.64 4.79 -19.66
N GLU A 71 -1.91 4.50 -20.94
CA GLU A 71 -3.01 5.11 -21.69
C GLU A 71 -4.28 4.27 -21.53
N ILE A 72 -5.30 4.91 -20.98
CA ILE A 72 -6.59 4.26 -20.71
C ILE A 72 -7.32 3.89 -22.00
N THR A 73 -7.96 2.72 -21.99
CA THR A 73 -8.81 2.24 -23.08
C THR A 73 -10.30 2.43 -22.76
N VAL A 74 -11.15 2.38 -23.79
CA VAL A 74 -12.62 2.37 -23.59
C VAL A 74 -13.05 1.20 -22.69
N GLY A 75 -12.41 0.04 -22.83
CA GLY A 75 -12.67 -1.11 -21.97
C GLY A 75 -12.37 -0.86 -20.50
N ASP A 76 -11.34 -0.06 -20.20
CA ASP A 76 -10.99 0.30 -18.83
C ASP A 76 -11.99 1.29 -18.22
N VAL A 77 -12.47 2.26 -19.00
CA VAL A 77 -13.55 3.17 -18.57
C VAL A 77 -14.81 2.37 -18.22
N LEU A 78 -15.18 1.37 -19.04
CA LEU A 78 -16.33 0.50 -18.77
C LEU A 78 -16.12 -0.41 -17.53
N LYS A 79 -14.89 -0.78 -17.21
CA LYS A 79 -14.59 -1.50 -15.95
C LYS A 79 -14.76 -0.57 -14.75
N ILE A 80 -14.25 0.65 -14.83
CA ILE A 80 -14.39 1.67 -13.77
C ILE A 80 -15.89 1.94 -13.52
N ASP A 81 -16.68 2.17 -14.55
CA ASP A 81 -18.12 2.48 -14.43
C ASP A 81 -18.94 1.36 -13.75
N LYS A 82 -18.44 0.13 -13.79
CA LYS A 82 -19.06 -1.04 -13.12
C LYS A 82 -18.60 -1.27 -11.68
N ALA A 83 -17.58 -0.58 -11.23
CA ALA A 83 -17.04 -0.71 -9.89
C ALA A 83 -17.84 0.12 -8.89
N ASN A 84 -17.78 -0.24 -7.60
CA ASN A 84 -18.30 0.60 -6.54
C ASN A 84 -17.36 1.77 -6.25
N TYR A 85 -16.05 1.50 -6.27
CA TYR A 85 -15.00 2.49 -5.94
C TYR A 85 -13.87 2.46 -6.95
N PHE A 86 -13.36 3.64 -7.30
CA PHE A 86 -12.14 3.83 -8.07
C PHE A 86 -11.12 4.62 -7.25
N ILE A 87 -9.96 4.01 -6.98
CA ILE A 87 -8.88 4.58 -6.16
C ILE A 87 -7.74 5.00 -7.07
N TYR A 88 -7.33 6.27 -7.00
CA TYR A 88 -6.32 6.87 -7.87
C TYR A 88 -5.49 7.92 -7.13
N ALA A 89 -4.33 8.27 -7.65
CA ALA A 89 -3.45 9.30 -7.06
C ALA A 89 -3.61 10.69 -7.70
N GLY A 90 -4.08 10.76 -8.94
CA GLY A 90 -4.37 12.01 -9.65
C GLY A 90 -3.26 12.51 -10.57
N TYR A 91 -2.03 11.99 -10.44
CA TYR A 91 -0.92 12.34 -11.34
C TYR A 91 -0.82 11.40 -12.55
N GLU A 92 -1.58 10.32 -12.57
CA GLU A 92 -1.57 9.33 -13.66
C GLU A 92 -2.12 9.94 -14.95
N ARG A 93 -1.47 9.63 -16.07
CA ARG A 93 -1.87 10.11 -17.40
C ARG A 93 -3.31 9.72 -17.75
N MET A 94 -3.74 8.53 -17.32
CA MET A 94 -5.12 8.09 -17.50
C MET A 94 -6.15 9.05 -16.87
N MET A 95 -5.83 9.66 -15.72
CA MET A 95 -6.72 10.63 -15.07
C MET A 95 -6.85 11.91 -15.91
N GLN A 96 -5.76 12.37 -16.50
CA GLN A 96 -5.78 13.52 -17.40
C GLN A 96 -6.57 13.23 -18.68
N SER A 97 -6.43 11.99 -19.22
CA SER A 97 -7.14 11.58 -20.44
C SER A 97 -8.64 11.36 -20.21
N MET A 98 -9.06 10.92 -19.04
CA MET A 98 -10.47 10.76 -18.70
C MET A 98 -11.18 12.10 -18.50
N GLY A 99 -10.47 13.13 -18.00
CA GLY A 99 -11.04 14.44 -17.76
C GLY A 99 -12.43 14.38 -17.12
N ASP A 100 -13.41 15.07 -17.74
CA ASP A 100 -14.79 15.12 -17.25
C ASP A 100 -15.55 13.78 -17.38
N ALA A 101 -15.04 12.82 -18.15
CA ALA A 101 -15.72 11.53 -18.35
C ALA A 101 -15.80 10.72 -17.06
N ILE A 102 -14.82 10.84 -16.18
CA ILE A 102 -14.81 10.13 -14.91
C ILE A 102 -15.93 10.60 -13.97
N GLY A 103 -16.26 11.89 -13.99
CA GLY A 103 -17.36 12.44 -13.19
C GLY A 103 -18.75 12.02 -13.65
N LYS A 104 -18.84 11.30 -14.79
CA LYS A 104 -20.11 10.76 -15.35
C LYS A 104 -20.28 9.29 -15.03
N THR A 105 -19.31 8.64 -14.38
CA THR A 105 -19.42 7.24 -13.94
C THR A 105 -20.27 7.14 -12.68
N ASN A 106 -20.86 5.96 -12.44
CA ASN A 106 -21.63 5.67 -11.22
C ASN A 106 -20.73 5.22 -10.06
N THR A 107 -19.43 5.39 -10.19
CA THR A 107 -18.40 4.90 -9.29
C THR A 107 -17.99 5.98 -8.30
N ASP A 108 -17.89 5.65 -7.02
CA ASP A 108 -17.34 6.55 -6.01
C ASP A 108 -15.82 6.69 -6.21
N LEU A 109 -15.34 7.93 -6.26
CA LEU A 109 -13.95 8.28 -6.54
C LEU A 109 -13.21 8.55 -5.24
N ILE A 110 -12.09 7.86 -5.03
CA ILE A 110 -11.23 8.06 -3.87
C ILE A 110 -9.83 8.47 -4.36
N GLN A 111 -9.50 9.74 -4.21
CA GLN A 111 -8.16 10.24 -4.51
C GLN A 111 -7.28 10.11 -3.27
N ILE A 112 -6.07 9.55 -3.43
CA ILE A 112 -5.09 9.35 -2.36
C ILE A 112 -3.73 9.95 -2.73
N THR A 113 -2.91 10.20 -1.72
CA THR A 113 -1.49 10.50 -1.90
C THR A 113 -0.68 9.21 -1.78
N THR A 114 0.24 8.99 -2.68
CA THR A 114 1.12 7.82 -2.67
C THR A 114 2.54 8.19 -2.24
N ASP A 115 2.90 7.82 -1.03
CA ASP A 115 4.26 7.68 -0.53
C ASP A 115 4.28 6.56 0.50
N ASN A 116 5.46 6.00 0.78
CA ASN A 116 5.60 4.82 1.63
C ASN A 116 5.98 5.18 3.09
N SER A 117 5.69 6.42 3.55
CA SER A 117 5.83 6.74 4.97
C SER A 117 4.74 6.09 5.80
N ILE A 118 5.08 5.71 7.03
CA ILE A 118 4.10 5.20 8.01
C ILE A 118 2.94 6.18 8.16
N GLN A 119 3.26 7.48 8.29
CA GLN A 119 2.25 8.53 8.48
C GLN A 119 1.25 8.59 7.31
N ASN A 120 1.76 8.59 6.07
CA ASN A 120 0.88 8.64 4.89
C ASN A 120 0.07 7.35 4.74
N VAL A 121 0.70 6.19 4.94
CA VAL A 121 0.02 4.89 4.87
C VAL A 121 -1.14 4.84 5.86
N GLN A 122 -0.94 5.23 7.11
CA GLN A 122 -2.01 5.29 8.12
C GLN A 122 -3.15 6.22 7.67
N LYS A 123 -2.81 7.43 7.21
CA LYS A 123 -3.79 8.43 6.77
C LYS A 123 -4.63 7.96 5.59
N GLN A 124 -3.98 7.43 4.55
CA GLN A 124 -4.69 7.03 3.33
C GLN A 124 -5.48 5.73 3.52
N ALA A 125 -4.93 4.77 4.28
CA ALA A 125 -5.66 3.55 4.64
C ALA A 125 -6.93 3.88 5.44
N ALA A 126 -6.87 4.79 6.41
CA ALA A 126 -8.03 5.25 7.17
C ALA A 126 -9.09 5.93 6.27
N LEU A 127 -8.66 6.78 5.31
CA LEU A 127 -9.55 7.40 4.35
C LEU A 127 -10.31 6.34 3.51
N ILE A 128 -9.57 5.37 2.98
CA ILE A 128 -10.15 4.29 2.18
C ILE A 128 -11.07 3.43 3.05
N ALA A 129 -10.62 3.02 4.24
CA ALA A 129 -11.37 2.18 5.15
C ALA A 129 -12.72 2.80 5.52
N SER A 130 -12.74 4.10 5.81
CA SER A 130 -13.99 4.83 6.10
C SER A 130 -14.95 4.81 4.91
N SER A 131 -14.44 4.97 3.67
CA SER A 131 -15.27 4.91 2.46
C SER A 131 -15.83 3.49 2.22
N LEU A 132 -15.00 2.45 2.44
CA LEU A 132 -15.37 1.05 2.23
C LEU A 132 -16.14 0.45 3.42
N ARG A 133 -16.15 1.10 4.59
CA ARG A 133 -16.63 0.57 5.88
C ARG A 133 -15.90 -0.71 6.27
N SER A 134 -14.58 -0.67 6.21
CA SER A 134 -13.66 -1.81 6.39
C SER A 134 -12.59 -1.56 7.45
N GLU A 135 -12.86 -0.66 8.41
CA GLU A 135 -11.90 -0.20 9.43
C GLU A 135 -11.27 -1.37 10.19
N TYR A 136 -12.07 -2.36 10.57
CA TYR A 136 -11.60 -3.54 11.28
C TYR A 136 -10.49 -4.30 10.55
N TYR A 137 -10.63 -4.46 9.22
CA TYR A 137 -9.61 -5.15 8.41
C TYR A 137 -8.40 -4.28 8.11
N SER A 138 -8.60 -2.96 8.05
CA SER A 138 -7.55 -1.98 7.80
C SER A 138 -6.57 -1.91 8.96
N GLU A 139 -7.03 -1.93 10.21
CA GLU A 139 -6.20 -1.82 11.40
C GLU A 139 -5.09 -2.88 11.44
N ASP A 140 -5.44 -4.15 11.25
CA ASP A 140 -4.47 -5.25 11.21
C ASP A 140 -3.45 -5.08 10.07
N ARG A 141 -3.93 -4.73 8.86
CA ARG A 141 -3.07 -4.61 7.67
C ARG A 141 -2.10 -3.44 7.78
N VAL A 142 -2.54 -2.33 8.35
CA VAL A 142 -1.69 -1.15 8.63
C VAL A 142 -0.68 -1.47 9.73
N TYR A 143 -1.10 -2.18 10.78
CA TYR A 143 -0.18 -2.64 11.82
C TYR A 143 0.93 -3.50 11.26
N ASP A 144 0.62 -4.49 10.41
CA ASP A 144 1.60 -5.35 9.75
C ASP A 144 2.59 -4.51 8.90
N TYR A 145 2.10 -3.48 8.19
CA TYR A 145 2.97 -2.58 7.44
C TYR A 145 3.95 -1.83 8.36
N ILE A 146 3.45 -1.27 9.45
CA ILE A 146 4.27 -0.56 10.44
C ILE A 146 5.35 -1.48 11.01
N GLN A 147 5.01 -2.74 11.34
CA GLN A 147 5.97 -3.71 11.83
C GLN A 147 7.11 -3.98 10.83
N VAL A 148 6.81 -4.06 9.53
CA VAL A 148 7.85 -4.23 8.49
C VAL A 148 8.81 -3.05 8.51
N VAL A 149 8.32 -1.81 8.56
CA VAL A 149 9.17 -0.60 8.55
C VAL A 149 9.98 -0.47 9.86
N GLU A 150 9.35 -0.66 11.02
CA GLU A 150 10.02 -0.55 12.31
C GLU A 150 11.10 -1.65 12.51
N ASN A 151 10.83 -2.87 12.08
CA ASN A 151 11.84 -3.94 12.08
C ASN A 151 12.99 -3.60 11.12
N GLY A 152 12.70 -3.02 9.97
CA GLY A 152 13.69 -2.52 9.02
C GLY A 152 14.56 -1.43 9.63
N LYS A 153 13.97 -0.46 10.32
CA LYS A 153 14.67 0.61 11.03
C LYS A 153 15.63 0.04 12.09
N GLN A 154 15.18 -0.91 12.88
CA GLN A 154 16.05 -1.59 13.86
C GLN A 154 17.22 -2.31 13.19
N ALA A 155 16.98 -2.98 12.05
CA ALA A 155 18.02 -3.67 11.31
C ALA A 155 19.04 -2.70 10.68
N VAL A 156 18.59 -1.56 10.17
CA VAL A 156 19.42 -0.45 9.66
C VAL A 156 20.32 0.07 10.77
N ALA A 157 19.76 0.39 11.95
CA ALA A 157 20.50 0.86 13.11
C ALA A 157 21.52 -0.18 13.61
N LYS A 158 21.12 -1.46 13.69
CA LYS A 158 22.02 -2.57 14.11
C LYS A 158 23.24 -2.71 13.19
N LYS A 159 23.09 -2.36 11.91
CA LYS A 159 24.20 -2.34 10.93
C LYS A 159 24.99 -1.04 10.92
N GLY A 160 24.62 -0.03 11.71
CA GLY A 160 25.24 1.32 11.68
C GLY A 160 24.95 2.09 10.39
N MET A 161 23.95 1.69 9.61
CA MET A 161 23.62 2.33 8.33
C MET A 161 22.88 3.66 8.53
N ASN A 162 22.30 3.90 9.69
CA ASN A 162 21.67 5.17 10.09
C ASN A 162 22.70 6.32 10.24
N GLU A 163 23.99 6.01 10.32
CA GLU A 163 25.08 7.00 10.37
C GLU A 163 25.61 7.37 8.97
N LEU A 164 25.16 6.64 7.94
CA LEU A 164 25.58 6.84 6.56
C LEU A 164 24.76 7.93 5.89
N LYS A 165 25.45 8.81 5.15
CA LYS A 165 24.82 9.88 4.41
C LYS A 165 24.30 9.40 3.06
N VAL A 166 23.02 9.60 2.82
CA VAL A 166 22.32 9.08 1.66
C VAL A 166 21.93 10.20 0.69
N TYR A 167 22.21 9.99 -0.60
CA TYR A 167 21.63 10.77 -1.70
C TYR A 167 20.47 9.97 -2.29
N CYS A 168 19.25 10.49 -2.16
CA CYS A 168 18.05 9.70 -2.34
C CYS A 168 17.18 10.19 -3.49
N HIS A 169 16.71 9.27 -4.33
CA HIS A 169 15.67 9.60 -5.31
C HIS A 169 14.41 10.11 -4.58
N ALA A 170 13.84 11.22 -5.05
CA ALA A 170 12.74 11.94 -4.38
C ALA A 170 11.54 11.03 -4.03
N MET A 171 11.24 10.02 -4.87
CA MET A 171 10.15 9.08 -4.63
C MET A 171 10.45 8.04 -3.52
N GLN A 172 11.68 7.97 -3.01
CA GLN A 172 12.11 7.00 -2.00
C GLN A 172 12.42 7.66 -0.64
N VAL A 173 12.44 8.99 -0.59
CA VAL A 173 12.85 9.79 0.58
C VAL A 173 12.03 9.44 1.83
N PHE A 174 10.74 9.23 1.67
CA PHE A 174 9.84 9.01 2.81
C PHE A 174 10.16 7.70 3.53
N LEU A 175 10.28 6.60 2.79
CA LEU A 175 10.69 5.32 3.36
C LEU A 175 12.12 5.39 3.93
N ALA A 176 13.06 6.04 3.23
CA ALA A 176 14.44 6.20 3.70
C ALA A 176 14.48 6.88 5.07
N LYS A 177 13.69 7.94 5.28
CA LYS A 177 13.59 8.66 6.56
C LYS A 177 12.94 7.81 7.65
N ASP A 178 11.87 7.07 7.34
CA ASP A 178 11.22 6.19 8.32
C ASP A 178 12.15 5.05 8.78
N LEU A 179 13.05 4.59 7.90
CA LEU A 179 14.11 3.63 8.25
C LEU A 179 15.27 4.26 9.06
N GLY A 180 15.24 5.57 9.31
CA GLY A 180 16.24 6.27 10.10
C GLY A 180 17.51 6.60 9.33
N LEU A 181 17.50 6.60 7.99
CA LEU A 181 18.65 6.99 7.17
C LEU A 181 18.85 8.51 7.17
N GLU A 182 20.11 8.98 7.16
CA GLU A 182 20.44 10.39 7.00
C GLU A 182 20.35 10.78 5.51
N VAL A 183 19.21 11.33 5.09
CA VAL A 183 19.01 11.83 3.73
C VAL A 183 19.63 13.23 3.63
N GLY A 184 20.87 13.31 3.11
CA GLY A 184 21.62 14.55 2.97
C GLY A 184 21.32 15.34 1.69
N GLY A 185 20.70 14.69 0.67
CA GLY A 185 20.31 15.34 -0.58
C GLY A 185 19.37 14.48 -1.40
N THR A 186 18.75 15.08 -2.42
CA THR A 186 17.74 14.41 -3.24
C THR A 186 17.88 14.70 -4.74
N PHE A 187 17.40 13.76 -5.56
CA PHE A 187 17.35 13.89 -7.02
C PHE A 187 16.08 13.26 -7.61
N GLY A 188 15.80 13.61 -8.87
CA GLY A 188 14.60 13.10 -9.56
C GLY A 188 13.28 13.73 -9.05
N PRO A 189 12.12 13.34 -9.62
CA PRO A 189 11.95 12.41 -10.75
C PRO A 189 12.32 12.99 -12.12
N GLY A 190 12.56 14.30 -12.25
CA GLY A 190 13.05 14.91 -13.48
C GLY A 190 14.52 14.58 -13.75
N PRO A 191 15.05 14.98 -14.93
CA PRO A 191 16.46 14.79 -15.27
C PRO A 191 17.40 15.39 -14.23
N LEU A 192 18.57 14.76 -14.03
CA LEU A 192 19.59 15.28 -13.15
C LEU A 192 20.08 16.66 -13.63
N THR A 193 20.22 17.57 -12.69
CA THR A 193 20.81 18.89 -12.94
C THR A 193 22.32 18.86 -12.75
N ALA A 194 23.04 19.79 -13.41
CA ALA A 194 24.47 19.93 -13.23
C ALA A 194 24.84 20.21 -11.74
N SER A 195 23.97 20.92 -11.00
CA SER A 195 24.17 21.17 -9.57
C SER A 195 24.13 19.90 -8.74
N GLN A 196 23.17 18.99 -9.04
CA GLN A 196 23.05 17.71 -8.35
C GLN A 196 24.25 16.79 -8.61
N ILE A 197 24.74 16.76 -9.86
CA ILE A 197 25.95 16.01 -10.23
C ILE A 197 27.19 16.59 -9.51
N ALA A 198 27.34 17.93 -9.51
CA ALA A 198 28.44 18.60 -8.82
C ALA A 198 28.39 18.42 -7.29
N GLU A 199 27.20 18.33 -6.71
CA GLU A 199 27.03 18.04 -5.28
C GLU A 199 27.57 16.66 -4.92
N VAL A 200 27.19 15.64 -5.68
CA VAL A 200 27.68 14.26 -5.45
C VAL A 200 29.18 14.15 -5.75
N ALA A 201 29.70 14.85 -6.77
CA ALA A 201 31.12 14.88 -7.11
C ALA A 201 32.01 15.46 -5.98
N LYS A 202 31.47 16.33 -5.11
CA LYS A 202 32.20 16.85 -3.92
C LYS A 202 32.45 15.74 -2.89
N GLY A 203 31.78 14.60 -3.00
CA GLY A 203 31.84 13.48 -2.07
C GLY A 203 31.01 13.68 -0.80
N GLY A 204 31.12 12.72 0.10
CA GLY A 204 30.43 12.75 1.39
C GLY A 204 29.07 12.05 1.38
N TYR A 205 28.74 11.31 0.30
CA TYR A 205 27.62 10.41 0.25
C TYR A 205 28.11 8.95 0.25
N ASP A 206 27.57 8.15 1.14
CA ASP A 206 27.92 6.74 1.30
C ASP A 206 27.06 5.84 0.44
N ILE A 207 25.80 6.25 0.26
CA ILE A 207 24.78 5.47 -0.46
C ILE A 207 23.98 6.39 -1.40
N ILE A 208 23.72 5.90 -2.61
CA ILE A 208 22.72 6.45 -3.51
C ILE A 208 21.53 5.47 -3.53
N ILE A 209 20.33 5.97 -3.25
CA ILE A 209 19.09 5.20 -3.42
C ILE A 209 18.42 5.67 -4.70
N ASP A 210 18.41 4.82 -5.73
CA ASP A 210 17.74 5.08 -7.00
C ASP A 210 16.34 4.43 -7.06
N ASN A 211 15.57 4.70 -8.10
CA ASN A 211 14.23 4.18 -8.28
C ASN A 211 14.11 3.36 -9.58
N VAL A 212 13.70 2.09 -9.47
CA VAL A 212 13.55 1.20 -10.62
C VAL A 212 12.57 1.73 -11.68
N HIS A 213 11.58 2.52 -11.26
CA HIS A 213 10.58 3.12 -12.16
C HIS A 213 11.04 4.43 -12.82
N ASN A 214 12.19 4.97 -12.40
CA ASN A 214 12.82 6.15 -12.96
C ASN A 214 14.34 6.11 -12.65
N PRO A 215 15.07 5.18 -13.28
CA PRO A 215 16.49 4.95 -12.97
C PRO A 215 17.36 6.03 -13.62
N ILE A 216 17.77 7.03 -12.85
CA ILE A 216 18.54 8.18 -13.34
C ILE A 216 19.87 8.40 -12.61
N ALA A 217 20.28 7.48 -11.73
CA ALA A 217 21.48 7.67 -10.92
C ALA A 217 22.81 7.42 -11.68
N SER A 218 22.83 6.86 -12.90
CA SER A 218 24.05 6.51 -13.62
C SER A 218 25.09 7.66 -13.68
N PRO A 219 24.75 8.92 -14.03
CA PRO A 219 25.72 10.01 -14.06
C PRO A 219 26.30 10.35 -12.67
N LEU A 220 25.57 10.04 -11.59
CA LEU A 220 26.07 10.25 -10.22
C LEU A 220 27.16 9.23 -9.88
N LEU A 221 27.04 8.01 -10.38
CA LEU A 221 28.06 6.96 -10.18
C LEU A 221 29.33 7.21 -10.99
N GLU A 222 29.25 7.89 -12.13
CA GLU A 222 30.41 8.30 -12.91
C GLU A 222 31.29 9.30 -12.14
N VAL A 223 30.68 10.22 -11.39
CA VAL A 223 31.40 11.24 -10.62
C VAL A 223 31.73 10.80 -9.19
N SER A 224 31.13 9.73 -8.70
CA SER A 224 31.38 9.16 -7.35
C SER A 224 31.37 7.62 -7.40
N PRO A 225 32.37 7.00 -8.02
CA PRO A 225 32.38 5.55 -8.30
C PRO A 225 32.52 4.65 -7.07
N THR A 226 32.88 5.22 -5.92
CA THR A 226 33.01 4.51 -4.64
C THR A 226 31.71 4.53 -3.82
N THR A 227 30.77 5.39 -4.17
CA THR A 227 29.44 5.46 -3.52
C THR A 227 28.64 4.20 -3.85
N LYS A 228 28.09 3.57 -2.83
CA LYS A 228 27.26 2.37 -3.01
C LYS A 228 25.91 2.76 -3.58
N VAL A 229 25.35 1.91 -4.44
CA VAL A 229 24.00 2.13 -4.98
C VAL A 229 23.07 1.00 -4.58
N VAL A 230 21.84 1.36 -4.24
CA VAL A 230 20.72 0.44 -4.13
C VAL A 230 19.55 0.98 -4.93
N VAL A 231 18.84 0.09 -5.62
CA VAL A 231 17.67 0.48 -6.42
C VAL A 231 16.42 -0.02 -5.71
N TRP A 232 15.54 0.90 -5.38
CA TRP A 232 14.28 0.62 -4.69
C TRP A 232 13.09 0.74 -5.64
N ARG A 233 12.00 0.15 -5.24
CA ARG A 233 10.74 0.15 -5.95
C ARG A 233 9.67 0.90 -5.15
N ASN A 234 8.76 1.59 -5.81
CA ASN A 234 7.60 2.22 -5.19
C ASN A 234 6.24 1.69 -5.70
N PHE A 235 6.22 1.00 -6.85
CA PHE A 235 5.04 0.27 -7.32
C PHE A 235 5.22 -1.23 -7.03
N PRO A 236 4.32 -1.90 -6.29
CA PRO A 236 4.36 -3.35 -6.11
C PRO A 236 4.30 -4.10 -7.46
N GLU A 237 5.00 -5.23 -7.53
CA GLU A 237 5.04 -6.09 -8.73
C GLU A 237 3.75 -6.90 -8.93
N THR A 238 2.98 -7.08 -7.86
CA THR A 238 1.75 -7.86 -7.83
C THR A 238 0.62 -7.08 -7.17
N VAL A 239 -0.61 -7.48 -7.50
CA VAL A 239 -1.83 -6.94 -6.89
C VAL A 239 -2.42 -8.04 -6.02
N GLU A 240 -1.96 -8.12 -4.79
CA GLU A 240 -2.38 -9.11 -3.81
C GLU A 240 -2.32 -8.55 -2.40
N ARG A 241 -2.92 -9.24 -1.45
CA ARG A 241 -2.83 -8.86 -0.04
C ARG A 241 -1.38 -8.80 0.44
N GLY A 242 -1.03 -7.70 1.08
CA GLY A 242 0.30 -7.48 1.61
C GLY A 242 1.36 -7.14 0.56
N SER A 243 0.96 -6.74 -0.66
CA SER A 243 1.90 -6.41 -1.73
C SER A 243 2.80 -5.23 -1.39
N LEU A 244 2.30 -4.22 -0.64
CA LEU A 244 3.12 -3.09 -0.19
C LEU A 244 4.17 -3.53 0.83
N GLN A 245 3.76 -4.33 1.83
CA GLN A 245 4.66 -4.88 2.84
C GLN A 245 5.79 -5.71 2.22
N LYS A 246 5.44 -6.59 1.26
CA LYS A 246 6.42 -7.41 0.53
C LYS A 246 7.40 -6.55 -0.28
N MET A 247 6.92 -5.52 -0.95
CA MET A 247 7.75 -4.60 -1.72
C MET A 247 8.71 -3.82 -0.81
N VAL A 248 8.20 -3.25 0.28
CA VAL A 248 9.02 -2.50 1.24
C VAL A 248 10.06 -3.41 1.91
N GLN A 249 9.69 -4.65 2.27
CA GLN A 249 10.64 -5.63 2.80
C GLN A 249 11.77 -5.92 1.79
N LYS A 250 11.45 -6.11 0.50
CA LYS A 250 12.48 -6.28 -0.55
C LYS A 250 13.42 -5.08 -0.66
N ASN A 251 12.90 -3.85 -0.55
CA ASN A 251 13.71 -2.63 -0.55
C ASN A 251 14.67 -2.60 0.66
N ILE A 252 14.16 -2.93 1.85
CA ILE A 252 14.96 -3.04 3.08
C ILE A 252 16.04 -4.11 2.93
N ASP A 253 15.69 -5.30 2.45
CA ASP A 253 16.62 -6.40 2.25
C ASP A 253 17.74 -6.03 1.26
N ALA A 254 17.41 -5.31 0.18
CA ALA A 254 18.38 -4.83 -0.78
C ALA A 254 19.36 -3.83 -0.15
N LEU A 255 18.88 -2.90 0.66
CA LEU A 255 19.70 -1.97 1.42
C LEU A 255 20.65 -2.72 2.38
N LEU A 256 20.10 -3.65 3.16
CA LEU A 256 20.86 -4.42 4.14
C LEU A 256 21.90 -5.37 3.52
N LYS A 257 21.82 -5.66 2.22
CA LYS A 257 22.83 -6.46 1.50
C LYS A 257 24.05 -5.64 1.04
N LEU A 258 23.98 -4.31 1.10
CA LEU A 258 25.14 -3.49 0.75
C LEU A 258 26.34 -3.85 1.62
N PRO A 259 27.55 -4.00 1.02
CA PRO A 259 28.74 -4.27 1.78
C PRO A 259 29.06 -3.06 2.66
N MET A 260 29.06 -3.26 3.97
CA MET A 260 29.59 -2.27 4.90
C MET A 260 31.11 -2.39 4.85
N GLY A 261 31.79 -1.26 4.57
CA GLY A 261 33.25 -1.26 4.68
C GLY A 261 33.61 -1.72 6.10
N THR A 262 34.48 -2.70 6.21
CA THR A 262 35.13 -3.03 7.46
C THR A 262 35.86 -1.76 7.90
N ASN A 263 35.34 -1.03 8.88
CA ASN A 263 36.17 -0.17 9.71
C ASN A 263 37.15 -1.13 10.37
N CYS A 264 38.30 -1.27 9.74
CA CYS A 264 39.48 -1.83 10.39
C CYS A 264 39.80 -0.84 11.52
N GLY A 265 39.19 -1.11 12.68
CA GLY A 265 39.55 -0.43 13.89
C GLY A 265 41.08 -0.53 14.01
N ILE A 266 41.75 0.61 13.88
CA ILE A 266 43.15 0.73 14.27
C ILE A 266 43.17 0.41 15.77
N LEU A 267 43.41 -0.87 16.08
CA LEU A 267 43.95 -1.23 17.38
C LEU A 267 45.30 -0.57 17.44
N ASN A 268 45.35 0.65 17.99
CA ASN A 268 46.62 1.23 18.43
C ASN A 268 47.19 0.31 19.53
N PRO A 269 48.48 -0.02 19.46
CA PRO A 269 49.17 -0.87 20.40
C PRO A 269 49.23 -0.31 21.81
#